data_02fa3140478422853156fef809def75a
#
_entry.id   02fa3140478422853156fef809def75a
#
_cell.length_a   1.000
_cell.length_b   1.000
_cell.length_c   1.000
_cell.angle_alpha   90.00
_cell.angle_beta   90.00
_cell.angle_gamma   90.00
#
_symmetry.space_group_name_H-M   'P 1'
#
loop_
_entity.id
_entity.type
_entity.pdbx_description
1 polymer ?
#
loop_
_entity_poly.entity_id
_entity_poly.type
_entity_poly.pdbx_seq_one_letter_code
_entity_poly.pdbx_strand_id
1 'polypeptide(L)'
;MFKYPATVSFDGDTGQYEIAYRDFNNLHSVALTEDDIELEARDGIIAMIGDLIDSRIPVPEPSVAQEEDIVIHLPVLICLKAALHNAMISTGTRKADLARKLNQKGPQIDRLLDVSHASKVETLEQALYLLGYETSVSIIKLTK
;
A
#
# COMPACT_ATOMS: atom_id res chain seq x y z
N MET A 1 7.65 -7.28 -0.89
CA MET A 1 6.39 -6.60 -1.15
C MET A 1 6.35 -5.33 -0.30
N PHE A 2 5.32 -4.53 -0.37
CA PHE A 2 5.33 -3.20 0.26
C PHE A 2 5.35 -3.29 1.78
N LYS A 3 6.51 -3.00 2.37
CA LYS A 3 6.73 -2.84 3.81
C LYS A 3 7.47 -1.53 3.97
N TYR A 4 6.92 -0.60 4.72
CA TYR A 4 7.49 0.75 4.79
C TYR A 4 8.12 1.04 6.14
N PRO A 5 9.35 1.59 6.14
CA PRO A 5 9.97 2.04 7.38
C PRO A 5 9.33 3.33 7.86
N ALA A 6 9.19 3.45 9.16
CA ALA A 6 8.67 4.64 9.81
C ALA A 6 9.50 4.98 11.04
N THR A 7 9.55 6.26 11.36
CA THR A 7 10.20 6.75 12.57
C THR A 7 9.13 7.20 13.56
N VAL A 8 9.35 6.91 14.83
CA VAL A 8 8.42 7.25 15.89
C VAL A 8 9.15 8.13 16.91
N SER A 9 8.53 9.22 17.29
CA SER A 9 9.02 10.09 18.37
C SER A 9 7.90 10.35 19.35
N PHE A 10 8.26 10.50 20.62
CA PHE A 10 7.30 10.83 21.66
C PHE A 10 7.33 12.34 21.90
N ASP A 11 6.16 12.98 21.84
CA ASP A 11 6.02 14.41 22.16
C ASP A 11 5.60 14.54 23.63
N GLY A 12 6.53 15.01 24.46
CA GLY A 12 6.29 15.18 25.90
C GLY A 12 5.25 16.26 26.23
N ASP A 13 5.04 17.22 25.33
CA ASP A 13 4.07 18.30 25.55
C ASP A 13 2.63 17.82 25.35
N THR A 14 2.40 16.99 24.35
CA THR A 14 1.07 16.47 24.04
C THR A 14 0.81 15.09 24.63
N GLY A 15 1.86 14.36 25.00
CA GLY A 15 1.76 12.97 25.44
C GLY A 15 1.43 11.99 24.34
N GLN A 16 1.66 12.37 23.08
CA GLN A 16 1.34 11.58 21.90
C GLN A 16 2.60 11.11 21.20
N TYR A 17 2.45 10.03 20.42
CA TYR A 17 3.51 9.52 19.57
C TYR A 17 3.32 10.07 18.16
N GLU A 18 4.36 10.63 17.58
CA GLU A 18 4.36 11.14 16.22
C GLU A 18 5.07 10.15 15.31
N ILE A 19 4.46 9.88 14.16
CA ILE A 19 4.94 8.89 13.21
C ILE A 19 5.24 9.59 11.90
N ALA A 20 6.47 9.45 11.42
CA ALA A 20 6.92 9.98 10.14
C ALA A 20 7.37 8.82 9.25
N TYR A 21 7.32 9.03 7.94
CA TYR A 21 7.56 7.97 6.96
C TYR A 21 8.68 8.39 6.01
N ARG A 22 9.62 7.49 5.77
CA ARG A 22 10.75 7.78 4.87
C ARG A 22 10.32 7.92 3.41
N ASP A 23 9.27 7.21 3.03
CA ASP A 23 8.83 7.15 1.63
C ASP A 23 7.63 8.05 1.33
N PHE A 24 7.05 8.69 2.35
CA PHE A 24 5.89 9.56 2.21
C PHE A 24 6.12 10.84 3.00
N ASN A 25 6.76 11.81 2.36
CA ASN A 25 7.21 13.05 3.03
C ASN A 25 6.06 13.89 3.60
N ASN A 26 4.90 13.85 2.97
CA ASN A 26 3.75 14.67 3.38
C ASN A 26 2.79 13.92 4.30
N LEU A 27 3.10 12.67 4.63
CA LEU A 27 2.27 11.87 5.52
C LEU A 27 2.78 11.98 6.96
N HIS A 28 1.86 12.28 7.87
CA HIS A 28 2.15 12.34 9.30
C HIS A 28 1.01 11.64 10.03
N SER A 29 1.36 10.81 11.00
CA SER A 29 0.37 10.11 11.80
C SER A 29 0.66 10.32 13.28
N VAL A 30 -0.37 10.17 14.10
CA VAL A 30 -0.28 10.34 15.55
C VAL A 30 -0.95 9.14 16.21
N ALA A 31 -0.31 8.61 17.25
CA ALA A 31 -0.89 7.57 18.08
C ALA A 31 -0.97 8.07 19.52
N LEU A 32 -2.09 7.78 20.18
CA LEU A 32 -2.28 8.21 21.57
C LEU A 32 -1.55 7.30 22.55
N THR A 33 -1.36 6.04 22.18
CA THR A 33 -0.65 5.06 23.00
C THR A 33 0.37 4.32 22.14
N GLU A 34 1.35 3.72 22.79
CA GLU A 34 2.36 2.92 22.11
C GLU A 34 1.75 1.74 21.36
N ASP A 35 0.71 1.12 21.93
CA ASP A 35 0.03 -0.03 21.32
C ASP A 35 -0.69 0.33 20.02
N ASP A 36 -1.06 1.59 19.81
CA ASP A 36 -1.77 2.05 18.62
C ASP A 36 -0.86 2.50 17.49
N ILE A 37 0.45 2.57 17.70
CA ILE A 37 1.40 3.10 16.71
C ILE A 37 1.30 2.34 15.39
N GLU A 38 1.36 1.02 15.43
CA GLU A 38 1.38 0.21 14.22
C GLU A 38 0.07 0.33 13.44
N LEU A 39 -1.07 0.33 14.12
CA LEU A 39 -2.37 0.48 13.50
C LEU A 39 -2.52 1.84 12.83
N GLU A 40 -2.17 2.92 13.54
CA GLU A 40 -2.26 4.27 13.00
C GLU A 40 -1.33 4.46 11.80
N ALA A 41 -0.12 3.90 11.88
CA ALA A 41 0.83 3.97 10.77
C ALA A 41 0.31 3.22 9.55
N ARG A 42 -0.25 2.03 9.74
CA ARG A 42 -0.81 1.22 8.65
C ARG A 42 -1.97 1.95 7.97
N ASP A 43 -2.90 2.47 8.76
CA ASP A 43 -4.06 3.18 8.23
C ASP A 43 -3.65 4.43 7.47
N GLY A 44 -2.64 5.15 7.96
CA GLY A 44 -2.09 6.32 7.26
C GLY A 44 -1.51 5.97 5.90
N ILE A 45 -0.72 4.91 5.84
CA ILE A 45 -0.11 4.46 4.57
C ILE A 45 -1.20 4.00 3.59
N ILE A 46 -2.19 3.24 4.05
CA ILE A 46 -3.28 2.77 3.18
C ILE A 46 -4.05 3.94 2.59
N ALA A 47 -4.36 4.95 3.40
CA ALA A 47 -5.05 6.15 2.91
C ALA A 47 -4.20 6.90 1.87
N MET A 48 -2.89 7.01 2.10
CA MET A 48 -1.97 7.65 1.16
C MET A 48 -1.90 6.87 -0.15
N ILE A 49 -1.85 5.54 -0.09
CA ILE A 49 -1.85 4.70 -1.30
C ILE A 49 -3.13 4.94 -2.10
N GLY A 50 -4.28 5.03 -1.42
CA GLY A 50 -5.55 5.36 -2.07
C GLY A 50 -5.51 6.69 -2.81
N ASP A 51 -4.94 7.71 -2.20
CA ASP A 51 -4.78 9.04 -2.81
C ASP A 51 -3.86 9.00 -4.04
N LEU A 52 -2.76 8.25 -3.94
CA LEU A 52 -1.82 8.10 -5.05
C LEU A 52 -2.48 7.37 -6.23
N ILE A 53 -3.26 6.34 -5.96
CA ILE A 53 -4.01 5.62 -7.00
C ILE A 53 -4.99 6.58 -7.69
N ASP A 54 -5.75 7.36 -6.92
CA ASP A 54 -6.73 8.29 -7.46
C ASP A 54 -6.07 9.41 -8.29
N SER A 55 -4.88 9.83 -7.89
CA SER A 55 -4.11 10.87 -8.58
C SER A 55 -3.23 10.33 -9.71
N ARG A 56 -3.22 9.02 -9.92
CA ARG A 56 -2.41 8.33 -10.92
C ARG A 56 -0.91 8.57 -10.76
N ILE A 57 -0.50 8.65 -9.51
CA ILE A 57 0.91 8.78 -9.13
C ILE A 57 1.41 7.42 -8.66
N PRO A 58 2.60 6.97 -9.07
CA PRO A 58 3.13 5.69 -8.62
C PRO A 58 3.27 5.61 -7.10
N VAL A 59 2.94 4.46 -6.55
CA VAL A 59 3.21 4.15 -5.14
C VAL A 59 4.71 3.90 -5.01
N PRO A 60 5.42 4.59 -4.11
CA PRO A 60 6.88 4.46 -4.02
C PRO A 60 7.31 3.08 -3.56
N GLU A 61 8.45 2.62 -4.05
CA GLU A 61 9.09 1.42 -3.55
C GLU A 61 9.61 1.70 -2.14
N PRO A 62 9.45 0.75 -1.20
CA PRO A 62 9.92 0.96 0.16
C PRO A 62 11.43 1.15 0.25
N SER A 63 11.86 2.13 1.04
CA SER A 63 13.25 2.32 1.39
C SER A 63 13.72 1.21 2.34
N VAL A 64 15.02 1.05 2.45
CA VAL A 64 15.61 0.12 3.41
C VAL A 64 15.45 0.71 4.81
N ALA A 65 14.93 -0.10 5.76
CA ALA A 65 14.75 0.32 7.14
C ALA A 65 16.12 0.52 7.81
N GLN A 66 16.23 1.59 8.59
CA GLN A 66 17.40 1.85 9.42
C GLN A 66 17.19 1.24 10.81
N GLU A 67 18.23 1.21 11.61
CA GLU A 67 18.23 0.50 12.89
C GLU A 67 17.11 0.95 13.84
N GLU A 68 16.87 2.25 13.90
CA GLU A 68 15.83 2.81 14.79
C GLU A 68 14.42 2.78 14.22
N ASP A 69 14.27 2.37 12.96
CA ASP A 69 12.96 2.38 12.30
C ASP A 69 12.10 1.20 12.74
N ILE A 70 10.80 1.43 12.78
CA ILE A 70 9.83 0.34 12.77
C ILE A 70 9.44 0.06 11.32
N VAL A 71 9.04 -1.18 11.03
CA VAL A 71 8.62 -1.57 9.68
C VAL A 71 7.12 -1.85 9.70
N ILE A 72 6.39 -1.16 8.86
CA ILE A 72 4.94 -1.27 8.79
C ILE A 72 4.58 -2.24 7.66
N HIS A 73 3.96 -3.35 8.04
CA HIS A 73 3.49 -4.37 7.11
C HIS A 73 2.08 -4.03 6.63
N LEU A 74 1.88 -4.06 5.32
CA LEU A 74 0.57 -3.84 4.73
C LEU A 74 -0.12 -5.17 4.46
N PRO A 75 -1.46 -5.22 4.52
CA PRO A 75 -2.20 -6.41 4.10
C PRO A 75 -1.87 -6.79 2.66
N VAL A 76 -1.84 -8.09 2.37
CA VAL A 76 -1.52 -8.60 1.02
C VAL A 76 -2.41 -7.97 -0.04
N LEU A 77 -3.70 -7.82 0.26
CA LEU A 77 -4.66 -7.23 -0.69
C LEU A 77 -4.26 -5.81 -1.08
N ILE A 78 -3.83 -4.99 -0.13
CA ILE A 78 -3.37 -3.62 -0.38
C ILE A 78 -2.10 -3.64 -1.23
N CYS A 79 -1.17 -4.53 -0.91
CA CYS A 79 0.06 -4.70 -1.70
C CYS A 79 -0.25 -5.03 -3.16
N LEU A 80 -1.21 -5.91 -3.40
CA LEU A 80 -1.61 -6.29 -4.75
C LEU A 80 -2.27 -5.14 -5.51
N LYS A 81 -3.09 -4.33 -4.83
CA LYS A 81 -3.72 -3.15 -5.45
C LYS A 81 -2.68 -2.10 -5.82
N ALA A 82 -1.71 -1.85 -4.94
CA ALA A 82 -0.61 -0.93 -5.22
C ALA A 82 0.25 -1.44 -6.39
N ALA A 83 0.55 -2.73 -6.40
CA ALA A 83 1.33 -3.35 -7.49
C ALA A 83 0.59 -3.26 -8.83
N LEU A 84 -0.71 -3.52 -8.84
CA LEU A 84 -1.53 -3.40 -10.05
C LEU A 84 -1.53 -1.97 -10.58
N HIS A 85 -1.72 -1.00 -9.69
CA HIS A 85 -1.68 0.41 -10.06
C HIS A 85 -0.34 0.78 -10.70
N ASN A 86 0.77 0.41 -10.07
CA ASN A 86 2.11 0.68 -10.60
C ASN A 86 2.35 -0.03 -11.93
N ALA A 87 1.89 -1.27 -12.07
CA ALA A 87 1.99 -2.02 -13.31
C ALA A 87 1.21 -1.36 -14.44
N MET A 88 0.03 -0.83 -14.17
CA MET A 88 -0.78 -0.10 -15.15
C MET A 88 -0.05 1.16 -15.64
N ILE A 89 0.57 1.91 -14.73
CA ILE A 89 1.36 3.09 -15.10
C ILE A 89 2.55 2.68 -15.95
N SER A 90 3.29 1.67 -15.51
CA SER A 90 4.50 1.19 -16.14
C SER A 90 4.26 0.67 -17.56
N THR A 91 3.11 0.05 -17.81
CA THR A 91 2.75 -0.53 -19.11
C THR A 91 1.88 0.41 -19.96
N GLY A 92 1.55 1.59 -19.44
CA GLY A 92 0.66 2.52 -20.15
C GLY A 92 -0.77 2.01 -20.27
N THR A 93 -1.20 1.14 -19.37
CA THR A 93 -2.53 0.52 -19.40
C THR A 93 -3.52 1.42 -18.65
N ARG A 94 -4.57 1.85 -19.32
CA ARG A 94 -5.65 2.61 -18.71
C ARG A 94 -6.73 1.67 -18.19
N LYS A 95 -7.65 2.19 -17.36
CA LYS A 95 -8.75 1.40 -16.81
C LYS A 95 -9.57 0.71 -17.91
N ALA A 96 -9.86 1.44 -19.00
CA ALA A 96 -10.62 0.87 -20.12
C ALA A 96 -9.87 -0.29 -20.79
N ASP A 97 -8.55 -0.20 -20.89
CA ASP A 97 -7.72 -1.26 -21.47
C ASP A 97 -7.75 -2.51 -20.58
N LEU A 98 -7.63 -2.31 -19.27
CA LEU A 98 -7.68 -3.42 -18.32
C LEU A 98 -9.06 -4.08 -18.29
N ALA A 99 -10.12 -3.28 -18.38
CA ALA A 99 -11.49 -3.79 -18.45
C ALA A 99 -11.67 -4.73 -19.65
N ARG A 100 -11.14 -4.34 -20.81
CA ARG A 100 -11.18 -5.20 -22.00
C ARG A 100 -10.38 -6.48 -21.81
N LYS A 101 -9.17 -6.38 -21.24
CA LYS A 101 -8.30 -7.56 -21.00
C LYS A 101 -8.93 -8.56 -20.04
N LEU A 102 -9.65 -8.06 -19.03
CA LEU A 102 -10.31 -8.90 -18.03
C LEU A 102 -11.73 -9.28 -18.41
N ASN A 103 -12.26 -8.74 -19.51
CA ASN A 103 -13.66 -8.89 -19.90
C ASN A 103 -14.59 -8.46 -18.75
N GLN A 104 -14.29 -7.31 -18.17
CA GLN A 104 -15.01 -6.74 -17.04
C GLN A 104 -15.50 -5.34 -17.40
N LYS A 105 -16.43 -4.81 -16.59
CA LYS A 105 -16.95 -3.45 -16.76
C LYS A 105 -16.13 -2.45 -15.95
N GLY A 106 -16.21 -1.16 -16.34
CA GLY A 106 -15.48 -0.08 -15.67
C GLY A 106 -15.61 -0.07 -14.15
N PRO A 107 -16.82 -0.14 -13.58
CA PRO A 107 -16.99 -0.15 -12.13
C PRO A 107 -16.27 -1.29 -11.42
N GLN A 108 -16.10 -2.43 -12.08
CA GLN A 108 -15.36 -3.57 -11.50
C GLN A 108 -13.87 -3.27 -11.45
N ILE A 109 -13.33 -2.55 -12.44
CA ILE A 109 -11.93 -2.12 -12.43
C ILE A 109 -11.71 -1.07 -11.33
N ASP A 110 -12.64 -0.15 -11.16
CA ASP A 110 -12.56 0.84 -10.07
C ASP A 110 -12.46 0.14 -8.71
N ARG A 111 -13.22 -0.93 -8.50
CA ARG A 111 -13.16 -1.70 -7.24
C ARG A 111 -11.81 -2.40 -7.06
N LEU A 112 -11.21 -2.91 -8.12
CA LEU A 112 -9.88 -3.53 -8.04
C LEU A 112 -8.82 -2.55 -7.55
N LEU A 113 -8.98 -1.27 -7.86
CA LEU A 113 -8.04 -0.21 -7.49
C LEU A 113 -8.45 0.54 -6.22
N ASP A 114 -9.62 0.26 -5.67
CA ASP A 114 -10.12 0.90 -4.45
C ASP A 114 -9.58 0.16 -3.22
N VAL A 115 -8.74 0.83 -2.44
CA VAL A 115 -8.13 0.25 -1.24
C VAL A 115 -9.12 -0.14 -0.17
N SER A 116 -10.35 0.40 -0.22
CA SER A 116 -11.43 0.10 0.73
C SER A 116 -12.26 -1.11 0.32
N HIS A 117 -12.09 -1.62 -0.89
CA HIS A 117 -12.90 -2.71 -1.40
C HIS A 117 -12.19 -4.06 -1.21
N ALA A 118 -12.94 -5.05 -0.68
CA ALA A 118 -12.43 -6.41 -0.49
C ALA A 118 -12.50 -7.19 -1.80
N SER A 119 -11.55 -6.93 -2.70
CA SER A 119 -11.46 -7.62 -3.99
C SER A 119 -10.90 -9.03 -3.82
N LYS A 120 -11.19 -9.89 -4.78
CA LYS A 120 -10.64 -11.24 -4.81
C LYS A 120 -9.16 -11.18 -5.21
N VAL A 121 -8.32 -11.85 -4.45
CA VAL A 121 -6.87 -11.94 -4.72
C VAL A 121 -6.64 -12.54 -6.12
N GLU A 122 -7.42 -13.55 -6.50
CA GLU A 122 -7.28 -14.21 -7.81
C GLU A 122 -7.50 -13.24 -8.97
N THR A 123 -8.43 -12.29 -8.82
CA THR A 123 -8.69 -11.30 -9.88
C THR A 123 -7.51 -10.33 -10.01
N LEU A 124 -6.93 -9.91 -8.90
CA LEU A 124 -5.75 -9.04 -8.91
C LEU A 124 -4.54 -9.77 -9.51
N GLU A 125 -4.35 -11.02 -9.14
CA GLU A 125 -3.29 -11.86 -9.70
C GLU A 125 -3.43 -12.00 -11.22
N GLN A 126 -4.65 -12.26 -11.69
CA GLN A 126 -4.92 -12.37 -13.13
C GLN A 126 -4.65 -11.05 -13.85
N ALA A 127 -5.08 -9.93 -13.27
CA ALA A 127 -4.83 -8.60 -13.86
C ALA A 127 -3.33 -8.34 -14.00
N LEU A 128 -2.55 -8.62 -12.97
CA LEU A 128 -1.11 -8.48 -12.99
C LEU A 128 -0.46 -9.38 -14.04
N TYR A 129 -0.91 -10.63 -14.14
CA TYR A 129 -0.41 -11.58 -15.13
C TYR A 129 -0.63 -11.06 -16.55
N LEU A 130 -1.81 -10.50 -16.82
CA LEU A 130 -2.13 -9.95 -18.15
C LEU A 130 -1.27 -8.73 -18.49
N LEU A 131 -0.71 -8.06 -17.49
CA LEU A 131 0.21 -6.94 -17.69
C LEU A 131 1.68 -7.37 -17.72
N GLY A 132 1.96 -8.68 -17.62
CA GLY A 132 3.31 -9.22 -17.71
C GLY A 132 4.00 -9.44 -16.38
N TYR A 133 3.25 -9.52 -15.29
CA TYR A 133 3.80 -9.70 -13.94
C TYR A 133 3.39 -11.03 -13.34
N GLU A 134 4.32 -11.68 -12.67
CA GLU A 134 4.05 -12.89 -11.89
C GLU A 134 3.89 -12.49 -10.42
N THR A 135 2.88 -13.04 -9.77
CA THR A 135 2.61 -12.78 -8.35
C THR A 135 3.06 -13.97 -7.50
N SER A 136 3.82 -13.71 -6.46
CA SER A 136 4.18 -14.71 -5.47
C SER A 136 3.97 -14.16 -4.07
N VAL A 137 3.64 -15.02 -3.12
CA VAL A 137 3.43 -14.65 -1.72
C VAL A 137 4.37 -15.48 -0.85
N SER A 138 5.10 -14.80 0.03
CA SER A 138 5.98 -15.45 0.99
C SER A 138 5.34 -15.40 2.38
N ILE A 139 5.46 -16.49 3.12
CA ILE A 139 5.05 -16.53 4.51
C ILE A 139 6.29 -16.80 5.34
N ILE A 140 6.62 -15.86 6.22
CA ILE A 140 7.83 -15.90 7.02
C ILE A 140 7.43 -15.88 8.50
N LYS A 141 8.01 -16.79 9.27
CA LYS A 141 7.79 -16.79 10.72
C LYS A 141 8.49 -15.59 11.34
N LEU A 142 7.75 -14.81 12.12
CA LEU A 142 8.33 -13.67 12.83
C LEU A 142 9.18 -14.16 13.99
N THR A 143 10.37 -13.59 14.11
CA THR A 143 11.23 -13.81 15.27
C THR A 143 11.03 -12.66 16.26
N LYS A 144 10.84 -13.00 17.51
CA LYS A 144 10.69 -12.03 18.58
C LYS A 144 11.95 -11.91 19.39
#